data_a07cb67c2f3cab98b2eef0a328b39b0c
#
_entry.id   a07cb67c2f3cab98b2eef0a328b39b0c
#
_cell.length_a   1.000
_cell.length_b   1.000
_cell.length_c   1.000
_cell.angle_alpha   90.00
_cell.angle_beta   90.00
_cell.angle_gamma   90.00
#
_symmetry.space_group_name_H-M   'P 1'
#
loop_
_entity.id
_entity.type
_entity.pdbx_description
1 polymer ?
#
loop_
_entity_poly.entity_id
_entity_poly.type
_entity_poly.pdbx_seq_one_letter_code
_entity_poly.pdbx_strand_id
1 'polypeptide(L)'
;MAAASMIKAPVGQNPRLACHAPARGGGVVRCSLQGAVVGGRADWQSSCAVLSSKVAALGTHSINGHVAPAPAPEPSQNGAVLDLVPVTSITGGAITKANLPQPLRIADLSPAPMHGSQLRVAYQGVPGAYSEKAAGKAYPGSDAIPCDQFEVAFQAVELWIADRAVLPVENSLGGSIHRNYDLLLRHRLHIVGEVQLPVHHCLLALPGVRKECLTRVMSHPQALAQCEHTLTAMGLNVVREAFDDTAGAAEYVAANGLRDTAAIASSRAAELYGMEVLADGVQDDSGNVTRFVMLAREPIVPRTDRPFKTSIVFAHDKEGTSVLFKVLSAFAFRDISLTKIESRPHRHRPIRLVDDANVGTAKHFEYMFYVDFQASLAEPRAQNALAEVQEYTSFLRVLGSYPMDMTPMTAGSSTTISSSDGPSSSSSSSSS
;
A
#
# COMPACT_ATOMS: atom_id res chain seq x y z
N MET A 1 -10.97 39.35 -46.80
CA MET A 1 -11.42 39.11 -48.20
C MET A 1 -11.43 37.63 -48.43
N ALA A 2 -12.58 37.12 -48.67
CA ALA A 2 -13.07 36.05 -49.56
C ALA A 2 -12.45 34.63 -49.34
N ALA A 3 -13.14 33.54 -49.40
CA ALA A 3 -14.58 33.25 -49.57
C ALA A 3 -14.81 31.78 -49.13
N ALA A 4 -16.00 31.52 -48.68
CA ALA A 4 -16.58 30.20 -48.37
C ALA A 4 -16.74 29.36 -49.64
N SER A 5 -16.71 28.03 -49.50
CA SER A 5 -17.44 27.14 -50.39
C SER A 5 -17.99 25.93 -49.64
N MET A 6 -19.29 25.91 -49.54
CA MET A 6 -20.12 24.74 -49.17
C MET A 6 -20.22 23.80 -50.37
N ILE A 7 -20.19 22.48 -50.14
CA ILE A 7 -20.78 21.51 -51.04
C ILE A 7 -21.67 20.56 -50.25
N LYS A 8 -22.93 20.45 -50.70
CA LYS A 8 -24.04 19.64 -50.19
C LYS A 8 -23.90 18.18 -50.59
N ALA A 9 -24.54 17.35 -49.76
CA ALA A 9 -24.81 15.91 -49.97
C ALA A 9 -25.72 15.61 -51.19
N PRO A 10 -25.82 14.33 -51.55
CA PRO A 10 -27.15 13.82 -51.81
C PRO A 10 -27.52 12.51 -51.07
N VAL A 11 -28.81 12.46 -50.79
CA VAL A 11 -29.64 11.38 -50.27
C VAL A 11 -29.81 10.28 -51.32
N GLY A 12 -29.83 9.01 -50.92
CA GLY A 12 -30.16 7.87 -51.75
C GLY A 12 -30.47 6.61 -50.94
N GLN A 13 -31.72 6.41 -50.64
CA GLN A 13 -32.63 5.29 -50.72
C GLN A 13 -32.13 3.85 -50.46
N ASN A 14 -32.82 3.24 -49.49
CA ASN A 14 -32.95 1.79 -49.22
C ASN A 14 -33.53 0.99 -50.41
N PRO A 15 -33.25 -0.31 -50.49
CA PRO A 15 -34.33 -1.26 -50.69
C PRO A 15 -34.36 -2.42 -49.66
N ARG A 16 -35.62 -2.75 -49.30
CA ARG A 16 -36.04 -3.96 -48.58
C ARG A 16 -35.94 -5.18 -49.50
N LEU A 17 -35.66 -6.38 -48.92
CA LEU A 17 -36.12 -7.71 -49.35
C LEU A 17 -35.88 -8.63 -48.13
N ALA A 18 -36.88 -9.13 -47.48
CA ALA A 18 -37.83 -10.22 -47.64
C ALA A 18 -37.25 -11.60 -47.35
N CYS A 19 -37.72 -12.10 -46.23
CA CYS A 19 -38.03 -13.46 -45.76
C CYS A 19 -37.54 -14.69 -46.52
N HIS A 20 -36.95 -15.65 -45.79
CA HIS A 20 -37.36 -17.05 -45.81
C HIS A 20 -36.82 -17.81 -44.56
N ALA A 21 -37.75 -18.38 -43.77
CA ALA A 21 -37.49 -19.48 -42.83
C ALA A 21 -37.72 -20.82 -43.59
N PRO A 22 -37.13 -21.91 -43.08
CA PRO A 22 -38.02 -22.92 -42.55
C PRO A 22 -37.56 -23.61 -41.23
N ALA A 23 -38.53 -24.19 -40.63
CA ALA A 23 -38.75 -24.78 -39.36
C ALA A 23 -38.12 -26.19 -39.10
N ARG A 24 -38.25 -26.58 -37.81
CA ARG A 24 -38.25 -27.90 -37.11
C ARG A 24 -36.95 -28.23 -36.41
N GLY A 25 -36.93 -28.63 -35.14
CA GLY A 25 -37.92 -29.09 -34.20
C GLY A 25 -37.25 -29.49 -32.89
N GLY A 26 -37.97 -29.36 -31.82
CA GLY A 26 -38.09 -30.34 -30.77
C GLY A 26 -37.21 -30.21 -29.53
N GLY A 27 -37.83 -29.94 -28.37
CA GLY A 27 -37.28 -30.35 -27.09
C GLY A 27 -37.43 -29.30 -25.96
N VAL A 28 -38.67 -29.05 -25.51
CA VAL A 28 -38.98 -28.31 -24.28
C VAL A 28 -38.82 -29.25 -23.11
N VAL A 29 -37.90 -28.99 -22.21
CA VAL A 29 -37.95 -29.49 -20.81
C VAL A 29 -38.23 -28.33 -19.88
N ARG A 30 -39.49 -28.21 -19.49
CA ARG A 30 -39.95 -27.40 -18.37
C ARG A 30 -39.56 -28.11 -17.07
N CYS A 31 -38.79 -27.48 -16.21
CA CYS A 31 -38.82 -27.75 -14.79
C CYS A 31 -39.37 -26.53 -14.06
N SER A 32 -40.62 -26.69 -13.63
CA SER A 32 -41.28 -25.84 -12.64
C SER A 32 -40.75 -26.17 -11.26
N LEU A 33 -40.26 -25.17 -10.53
CA LEU A 33 -40.13 -25.23 -9.09
C LEU A 33 -40.79 -23.96 -8.51
N GLN A 34 -42.04 -24.21 -8.05
CA GLN A 34 -42.69 -23.37 -7.05
C GLN A 34 -42.00 -23.60 -5.70
N GLY A 35 -41.79 -22.53 -4.95
CA GLY A 35 -41.50 -22.70 -3.53
C GLY A 35 -40.89 -21.47 -2.85
N ALA A 36 -41.78 -20.72 -2.19
CA ALA A 36 -41.56 -20.02 -0.91
C ALA A 36 -40.58 -18.84 -0.88
N VAL A 37 -41.18 -17.66 -0.83
CA VAL A 37 -40.62 -16.42 -0.28
C VAL A 37 -40.50 -16.59 1.24
N VAL A 38 -39.30 -16.63 1.78
CA VAL A 38 -38.99 -16.33 3.18
C VAL A 38 -37.90 -15.30 3.19
N GLY A 39 -38.22 -14.10 3.70
CA GLY A 39 -37.27 -13.00 3.88
C GLY A 39 -36.17 -13.38 4.86
N GLY A 40 -34.96 -13.38 4.39
CA GLY A 40 -33.74 -13.47 5.17
C GLY A 40 -32.72 -12.50 4.59
N ARG A 41 -32.25 -11.57 5.43
CA ARG A 41 -31.12 -10.70 5.14
C ARG A 41 -29.98 -11.54 4.57
N ALA A 42 -29.61 -11.32 3.33
CA ALA A 42 -28.44 -11.94 2.73
C ALA A 42 -27.18 -11.48 3.45
N ASP A 43 -26.52 -12.41 4.13
CA ASP A 43 -25.24 -12.19 4.77
C ASP A 43 -24.15 -12.01 3.71
N TRP A 44 -23.52 -10.84 3.70
CA TRP A 44 -22.46 -10.43 2.78
C TRP A 44 -21.27 -11.38 2.77
N GLN A 45 -21.01 -12.06 3.88
CA GLN A 45 -19.89 -13.00 4.02
C GLN A 45 -20.16 -14.33 3.30
N SER A 46 -21.42 -14.75 3.20
CA SER A 46 -21.79 -16.01 2.53
C SER A 46 -21.64 -15.95 1.01
N SER A 47 -21.84 -14.77 0.39
CA SER A 47 -21.68 -14.60 -1.06
C SER A 47 -20.23 -14.69 -1.54
N CYS A 48 -19.26 -14.30 -0.71
CA CYS A 48 -17.84 -14.46 -1.01
C CYS A 48 -17.35 -15.90 -0.87
N ALA A 49 -17.94 -16.70 0.02
CA ALA A 49 -17.57 -18.10 0.23
C ALA A 49 -18.02 -19.03 -0.92
N VAL A 50 -19.17 -18.73 -1.56
CA VAL A 50 -19.70 -19.54 -2.67
C VAL A 50 -18.90 -19.39 -3.96
N LEU A 51 -18.22 -18.26 -4.17
CA LEU A 51 -17.35 -18.06 -5.34
C LEU A 51 -16.00 -18.78 -5.19
N SER A 52 -15.52 -19.00 -3.97
CA SER A 52 -14.27 -19.72 -3.73
C SER A 52 -14.39 -21.23 -3.91
N SER A 53 -15.57 -21.81 -3.72
CA SER A 53 -15.79 -23.27 -3.85
C SER A 53 -15.92 -23.76 -5.29
N LYS A 54 -16.23 -22.89 -6.25
CA LYS A 54 -16.34 -23.27 -7.67
C LYS A 54 -15.01 -23.34 -8.41
N VAL A 55 -13.94 -22.78 -7.87
CA VAL A 55 -12.60 -22.85 -8.49
C VAL A 55 -11.81 -24.09 -8.07
N ALA A 56 -12.20 -24.75 -6.98
CA ALA A 56 -11.53 -25.96 -6.48
C ALA A 56 -12.00 -27.28 -7.14
N ALA A 57 -13.02 -27.26 -8.01
CA ALA A 57 -13.65 -28.46 -8.53
C ALA A 57 -13.16 -28.89 -9.94
N LEU A 58 -12.11 -28.27 -10.48
CA LEU A 58 -11.53 -28.66 -11.76
C LEU A 58 -10.06 -29.06 -11.58
N GLY A 59 -9.83 -30.34 -11.22
CA GLY A 59 -8.47 -30.90 -11.28
C GLY A 59 -8.20 -32.03 -10.29
N THR A 60 -8.89 -33.16 -10.38
CA THR A 60 -8.38 -34.42 -9.82
C THR A 60 -8.57 -35.55 -10.82
N HIS A 61 -7.53 -35.88 -11.56
CA HIS A 61 -7.41 -37.21 -12.14
C HIS A 61 -6.77 -38.13 -11.14
N SER A 62 -7.51 -39.18 -10.80
CA SER A 62 -7.13 -40.31 -9.94
C SER A 62 -6.08 -41.19 -10.62
N ILE A 63 -5.00 -41.52 -9.91
CA ILE A 63 -4.21 -42.73 -10.16
C ILE A 63 -4.12 -43.50 -8.86
N ASN A 64 -4.74 -44.71 -8.84
CA ASN A 64 -4.65 -45.68 -7.78
C ASN A 64 -3.25 -46.27 -7.72
N GLY A 65 -2.65 -46.28 -6.54
CA GLY A 65 -1.44 -47.05 -6.22
C GLY A 65 -1.38 -47.29 -4.72
N HIS A 66 -1.73 -48.50 -4.29
CA HIS A 66 -1.55 -48.97 -2.93
C HIS A 66 -0.07 -49.03 -2.54
N VAL A 67 0.33 -48.27 -1.51
CA VAL A 67 1.58 -48.50 -0.76
C VAL A 67 1.25 -48.45 0.73
N ALA A 68 1.65 -49.47 1.45
CA ALA A 68 1.45 -49.67 2.88
C ALA A 68 2.21 -48.60 3.71
N PRO A 69 1.72 -48.25 4.92
CA PRO A 69 2.37 -47.23 5.74
C PRO A 69 3.64 -47.77 6.42
N ALA A 70 4.73 -47.04 6.30
CA ALA A 70 5.94 -47.21 7.06
C ALA A 70 5.82 -46.67 8.47
N PRO A 71 6.53 -47.23 9.48
CA PRO A 71 6.37 -46.83 10.89
C PRO A 71 6.97 -45.45 11.17
N ALA A 72 6.35 -44.76 12.10
CA ALA A 72 6.75 -43.44 12.58
C ALA A 72 8.16 -43.46 13.21
N PRO A 73 9.01 -42.46 12.94
CA PRO A 73 10.27 -42.31 13.67
C PRO A 73 10.01 -41.68 15.05
N GLU A 74 10.69 -42.22 16.07
CA GLU A 74 10.71 -41.72 17.43
C GLU A 74 11.30 -40.31 17.52
N PRO A 75 10.91 -39.49 18.50
CA PRO A 75 11.36 -38.09 18.62
C PRO A 75 12.80 -38.03 19.08
N SER A 76 13.71 -37.61 18.22
CA SER A 76 15.05 -37.23 18.62
C SER A 76 15.01 -35.94 19.40
N GLN A 77 15.40 -36.02 20.67
CA GLN A 77 15.69 -34.90 21.56
C GLN A 77 16.90 -34.14 21.04
N ASN A 78 16.70 -33.07 20.30
CA ASN A 78 17.63 -31.94 20.20
C ASN A 78 16.81 -30.70 19.79
N GLY A 79 16.05 -30.21 20.75
CA GLY A 79 15.43 -28.90 20.67
C GLY A 79 16.51 -27.83 20.91
N ALA A 80 16.95 -27.18 19.87
CA ALA A 80 17.54 -25.85 20.04
C ALA A 80 16.40 -24.91 20.46
N VAL A 81 16.32 -24.66 21.74
CA VAL A 81 15.50 -23.61 22.32
C VAL A 81 16.11 -22.30 21.80
N LEU A 82 15.43 -21.68 20.84
CA LEU A 82 15.65 -20.26 20.56
C LEU A 82 15.14 -19.52 21.78
N ASP A 83 16.07 -19.11 22.64
CA ASP A 83 15.81 -18.17 23.72
C ASP A 83 15.29 -16.86 23.12
N LEU A 84 13.97 -16.73 23.04
CA LEU A 84 13.30 -15.44 22.91
C LEU A 84 13.55 -14.70 24.23
N VAL A 85 14.58 -13.86 24.22
CA VAL A 85 14.85 -12.95 25.34
C VAL A 85 13.61 -12.07 25.53
N PRO A 86 12.93 -12.10 26.67
CA PRO A 86 11.79 -11.20 26.90
C PRO A 86 12.31 -9.78 26.86
N VAL A 87 11.73 -8.94 26.03
CA VAL A 87 11.99 -7.50 26.00
C VAL A 87 11.42 -6.94 27.32
N THR A 88 12.25 -6.96 28.35
CA THR A 88 11.98 -6.24 29.58
C THR A 88 11.98 -4.75 29.26
N SER A 89 10.95 -4.06 29.75
CA SER A 89 10.77 -2.62 29.74
C SER A 89 12.11 -1.86 29.85
N ILE A 90 12.39 -1.05 28.83
CA ILE A 90 13.62 -0.25 28.73
C ILE A 90 13.53 0.88 29.75
N THR A 91 14.07 0.65 30.94
CA THR A 91 14.46 1.71 31.85
C THR A 91 15.92 2.05 31.55
N GLY A 92 16.18 3.15 30.82
CA GLY A 92 17.41 3.92 30.86
C GLY A 92 18.72 3.26 30.41
N GLY A 93 18.71 2.17 29.65
CA GLY A 93 19.93 1.56 29.10
C GLY A 93 20.26 2.09 27.70
N ALA A 94 21.53 2.37 27.42
CA ALA A 94 21.99 2.72 26.08
C ALA A 94 21.59 1.63 25.08
N ILE A 95 20.89 2.01 23.99
CA ILE A 95 20.52 1.10 22.91
C ILE A 95 21.80 0.69 22.20
N THR A 96 22.22 -0.57 22.34
CA THR A 96 23.34 -1.13 21.60
C THR A 96 22.84 -1.87 20.38
N LYS A 97 23.58 -1.86 19.29
CA LYS A 97 23.24 -2.56 18.02
C LYS A 97 22.89 -4.06 18.23
N ALA A 98 23.49 -4.69 19.24
CA ALA A 98 23.22 -6.10 19.59
C ALA A 98 21.77 -6.36 20.05
N ASN A 99 21.03 -5.32 20.47
CA ASN A 99 19.67 -5.44 21.00
C ASN A 99 18.58 -4.97 20.02
N LEU A 100 18.95 -4.60 18.80
CA LEU A 100 17.96 -4.25 17.78
C LEU A 100 17.37 -5.51 17.14
N PRO A 101 16.03 -5.57 16.95
CA PRO A 101 15.41 -6.69 16.26
C PRO A 101 15.88 -6.76 14.80
N GLN A 102 16.20 -7.96 14.34
CA GLN A 102 16.55 -8.18 12.93
C GLN A 102 15.30 -8.32 12.07
N PRO A 103 15.29 -7.83 10.82
CA PRO A 103 14.15 -8.00 9.92
C PRO A 103 13.86 -9.47 9.64
N LEU A 104 12.57 -9.87 9.72
CA LEU A 104 12.12 -11.20 9.35
C LEU A 104 12.36 -11.46 7.87
N ARG A 105 12.85 -12.66 7.57
CA ARG A 105 13.05 -13.20 6.21
C ARG A 105 12.01 -14.27 5.94
N ILE A 106 11.87 -14.65 4.69
CA ILE A 106 10.95 -15.73 4.28
C ILE A 106 11.23 -17.04 5.04
N ALA A 107 12.52 -17.31 5.34
CA ALA A 107 12.91 -18.50 6.11
C ALA A 107 12.43 -18.48 7.58
N ASP A 108 12.13 -17.32 8.12
CA ASP A 108 11.75 -17.14 9.53
C ASP A 108 10.22 -17.23 9.75
N LEU A 109 9.44 -17.47 8.68
CA LEU A 109 7.99 -17.50 8.70
C LEU A 109 7.42 -18.84 9.24
N SER A 110 7.91 -19.26 10.39
CA SER A 110 7.31 -20.36 11.15
C SER A 110 6.28 -19.82 12.15
N PRO A 111 5.08 -20.43 12.26
CA PRO A 111 4.09 -19.99 13.24
C PRO A 111 4.65 -20.07 14.66
N ALA A 112 4.75 -18.93 15.32
CA ALA A 112 5.08 -18.89 16.74
C ALA A 112 3.81 -19.12 17.58
N PRO A 113 3.91 -19.81 18.75
CA PRO A 113 2.77 -19.96 19.63
C PRO A 113 2.30 -18.59 20.14
N MET A 114 0.99 -18.35 20.07
CA MET A 114 0.35 -17.10 20.47
C MET A 114 0.26 -17.03 22.00
N HIS A 115 1.29 -16.46 22.63
CA HIS A 115 1.29 -16.21 24.07
C HIS A 115 1.73 -14.78 24.32
N GLY A 116 0.80 -13.88 24.56
CA GLY A 116 1.13 -12.53 24.97
C GLY A 116 -0.02 -11.57 24.78
N SER A 117 -0.19 -10.69 25.74
CA SER A 117 -1.18 -9.60 25.72
C SER A 117 -0.73 -8.40 24.87
N GLN A 118 0.54 -8.36 24.43
CA GLN A 118 1.09 -7.25 23.66
C GLN A 118 0.86 -7.41 22.16
N LEU A 119 0.32 -6.36 21.54
CA LEU A 119 0.02 -6.35 20.11
C LEU A 119 1.33 -6.34 19.31
N ARG A 120 1.50 -7.27 18.39
CA ARG A 120 2.65 -7.38 17.49
C ARG A 120 2.31 -6.79 16.13
N VAL A 121 3.12 -5.85 15.66
CA VAL A 121 2.87 -5.09 14.43
C VAL A 121 4.04 -5.24 13.47
N ALA A 122 3.82 -5.93 12.36
CA ALA A 122 4.81 -6.08 11.30
C ALA A 122 4.93 -4.79 10.47
N TYR A 123 6.16 -4.45 10.10
CA TYR A 123 6.46 -3.36 9.18
C TYR A 123 7.63 -3.73 8.26
N GLN A 124 7.76 -3.09 7.10
CA GLN A 124 8.90 -3.33 6.22
C GLN A 124 10.06 -2.39 6.55
N GLY A 125 11.27 -2.93 6.57
CA GLY A 125 12.52 -2.23 6.82
C GLY A 125 13.20 -2.69 8.10
N VAL A 126 14.25 -1.97 8.48
CA VAL A 126 15.00 -2.16 9.72
C VAL A 126 14.53 -1.15 10.79
N PRO A 127 14.90 -1.32 12.07
CA PRO A 127 14.64 -0.31 13.10
C PRO A 127 15.16 1.07 12.69
N GLY A 128 14.39 2.11 12.95
CA GLY A 128 14.65 3.48 12.49
C GLY A 128 13.97 3.85 11.16
N ALA A 129 13.35 2.89 10.46
CA ALA A 129 12.60 3.14 9.23
C ALA A 129 11.33 3.98 9.48
N TYR A 130 10.86 4.69 8.44
CA TYR A 130 9.58 5.41 8.50
C TYR A 130 8.39 4.48 8.75
N SER A 131 8.48 3.23 8.28
CA SER A 131 7.46 2.21 8.52
C SER A 131 7.36 1.84 10.01
N GLU A 132 8.48 1.77 10.75
CA GLU A 132 8.47 1.59 12.21
C GLU A 132 7.78 2.77 12.90
N LYS A 133 8.13 4.01 12.52
CA LYS A 133 7.49 5.22 13.06
C LYS A 133 5.98 5.24 12.78
N ALA A 134 5.57 4.80 11.60
CA ALA A 134 4.15 4.66 11.24
C ALA A 134 3.46 3.58 12.08
N ALA A 135 4.11 2.44 12.33
CA ALA A 135 3.60 1.38 13.20
C ALA A 135 3.41 1.86 14.65
N GLY A 136 4.38 2.59 15.19
CA GLY A 136 4.29 3.20 16.52
C GLY A 136 3.22 4.28 16.64
N LYS A 137 3.00 5.08 15.57
CA LYS A 137 1.90 6.07 15.51
C LYS A 137 0.55 5.37 15.44
N ALA A 138 0.43 4.31 14.62
CA ALA A 138 -0.80 3.56 14.43
C ALA A 138 -1.21 2.76 15.68
N TYR A 139 -0.24 2.16 16.36
CA TYR A 139 -0.43 1.29 17.52
C TYR A 139 0.58 1.62 18.63
N PRO A 140 0.33 2.67 19.40
CA PRO A 140 1.23 3.05 20.50
C PRO A 140 1.42 1.91 21.50
N GLY A 141 2.68 1.65 21.87
CA GLY A 141 3.04 0.61 22.83
C GLY A 141 3.00 -0.82 22.28
N SER A 142 2.83 -1.00 20.98
CA SER A 142 2.93 -2.32 20.32
C SER A 142 4.38 -2.77 20.19
N ASP A 143 4.56 -4.08 20.01
CA ASP A 143 5.82 -4.71 19.64
C ASP A 143 5.99 -4.64 18.12
N ALA A 144 6.93 -3.83 17.65
CA ALA A 144 7.15 -3.60 16.25
C ALA A 144 8.12 -4.65 15.66
N ILE A 145 7.64 -5.45 14.69
CA ILE A 145 8.38 -6.55 14.07
C ILE A 145 8.88 -6.10 12.69
N PRO A 146 10.20 -5.90 12.51
CA PRO A 146 10.77 -5.56 11.22
C PRO A 146 10.68 -6.76 10.25
N CYS A 147 10.45 -6.46 8.97
CA CYS A 147 10.42 -7.42 7.88
C CYS A 147 11.30 -6.89 6.74
N ASP A 148 12.08 -7.75 6.11
CA ASP A 148 12.98 -7.37 5.01
C ASP A 148 12.20 -6.98 3.74
N GLN A 149 11.02 -7.55 3.54
CA GLN A 149 10.19 -7.33 2.35
C GLN A 149 8.72 -7.12 2.72
N PHE A 150 7.99 -6.44 1.85
CA PHE A 150 6.54 -6.24 2.02
C PHE A 150 5.79 -7.56 2.11
N GLU A 151 6.14 -8.54 1.27
CA GLU A 151 5.54 -9.88 1.28
C GLU A 151 5.65 -10.57 2.64
N VAL A 152 6.81 -10.43 3.28
CA VAL A 152 7.06 -11.03 4.60
C VAL A 152 6.14 -10.42 5.65
N ALA A 153 5.90 -9.11 5.59
CA ALA A 153 4.96 -8.45 6.51
C ALA A 153 3.51 -8.94 6.31
N PHE A 154 3.06 -9.14 5.05
CA PHE A 154 1.75 -9.75 4.77
C PHE A 154 1.66 -11.17 5.32
N GLN A 155 2.68 -12.00 5.03
CA GLN A 155 2.73 -13.40 5.48
C GLN A 155 2.84 -13.50 7.00
N ALA A 156 3.58 -12.61 7.66
CA ALA A 156 3.67 -12.59 9.12
C ALA A 156 2.29 -12.42 9.77
N VAL A 157 1.40 -11.61 9.19
CA VAL A 157 0.02 -11.48 9.68
C VAL A 157 -0.80 -12.73 9.37
N GLU A 158 -0.70 -13.29 8.17
CA GLU A 158 -1.44 -14.52 7.80
C GLU A 158 -1.03 -15.72 8.66
N LEU A 159 0.27 -15.85 8.98
CA LEU A 159 0.84 -16.94 9.77
C LEU A 159 0.79 -16.70 11.28
N TRP A 160 0.12 -15.65 11.75
CA TRP A 160 -0.02 -15.34 13.17
C TRP A 160 1.28 -14.97 13.90
N ILE A 161 2.36 -14.69 13.17
CA ILE A 161 3.61 -14.16 13.73
C ILE A 161 3.39 -12.73 14.22
N ALA A 162 2.63 -11.95 13.44
CA ALA A 162 2.16 -10.63 13.80
C ALA A 162 0.63 -10.57 13.86
N ASP A 163 0.11 -9.63 14.64
CA ASP A 163 -1.34 -9.43 14.79
C ASP A 163 -1.86 -8.42 13.77
N ARG A 164 -0.99 -7.49 13.38
CA ARG A 164 -1.24 -6.40 12.43
C ARG A 164 -0.02 -6.19 11.54
N ALA A 165 -0.22 -5.47 10.42
CA ALA A 165 0.88 -4.88 9.68
C ALA A 165 0.58 -3.42 9.36
N VAL A 166 1.63 -2.59 9.24
CA VAL A 166 1.55 -1.20 8.81
C VAL A 166 2.47 -1.03 7.61
N LEU A 167 1.88 -0.77 6.44
CA LEU A 167 2.59 -0.75 5.17
C LEU A 167 2.26 0.49 4.35
N PRO A 168 3.25 1.12 3.68
CA PRO A 168 3.04 2.30 2.87
C PRO A 168 2.29 1.94 1.59
N VAL A 169 1.32 2.76 1.19
CA VAL A 169 0.57 2.56 -0.07
C VAL A 169 0.74 3.71 -1.04
N GLU A 170 1.06 4.90 -0.53
CA GLU A 170 1.15 6.11 -1.34
C GLU A 170 2.07 7.15 -0.68
N ASN A 171 2.88 7.80 -1.50
CA ASN A 171 3.68 8.96 -1.10
C ASN A 171 3.26 10.17 -1.94
N SER A 172 3.16 11.35 -1.34
CA SER A 172 2.66 12.56 -2.00
C SER A 172 3.51 13.00 -3.20
N LEU A 173 4.81 12.68 -3.22
CA LEU A 173 5.74 13.03 -4.29
C LEU A 173 6.00 11.83 -5.23
N GLY A 174 6.13 10.63 -4.64
CA GLY A 174 6.48 9.41 -5.38
C GLY A 174 5.29 8.63 -5.93
N GLY A 175 4.06 9.01 -5.53
CA GLY A 175 2.84 8.32 -5.97
C GLY A 175 2.61 6.97 -5.30
N SER A 176 1.90 6.10 -6.00
CA SER A 176 1.45 4.80 -5.48
C SER A 176 2.58 3.79 -5.37
N ILE A 177 2.58 3.04 -4.27
CA ILE A 177 3.48 1.90 -4.07
C ILE A 177 2.81 0.65 -4.63
N HIS A 178 2.93 0.48 -5.94
CA HIS A 178 2.22 -0.51 -6.76
C HIS A 178 2.34 -1.94 -6.22
N ARG A 179 3.52 -2.30 -5.66
CA ARG A 179 3.75 -3.64 -5.09
C ARG A 179 2.76 -3.96 -3.97
N ASN A 180 2.48 -3.00 -3.10
CA ASN A 180 1.54 -3.20 -2.00
C ASN A 180 0.08 -3.30 -2.47
N TYR A 181 -0.32 -2.61 -3.54
CA TYR A 181 -1.63 -2.84 -4.17
C TYR A 181 -1.77 -4.27 -4.71
N ASP A 182 -0.72 -4.77 -5.36
CA ASP A 182 -0.70 -6.15 -5.85
C ASP A 182 -0.75 -7.18 -4.72
N LEU A 183 -0.12 -6.89 -3.57
CA LEU A 183 -0.15 -7.74 -2.38
C LEU A 183 -1.50 -7.70 -1.67
N LEU A 184 -2.14 -6.52 -1.56
CA LEU A 184 -3.51 -6.39 -1.03
C LEU A 184 -4.50 -7.27 -1.79
N LEU A 185 -4.29 -7.45 -3.10
CA LEU A 185 -5.13 -8.35 -3.90
C LEU A 185 -4.79 -9.82 -3.66
N ARG A 186 -3.50 -10.14 -3.53
CA ARG A 186 -3.01 -11.52 -3.38
C ARG A 186 -3.38 -12.13 -2.04
N HIS A 187 -3.20 -11.35 -0.98
CA HIS A 187 -3.44 -11.77 0.39
C HIS A 187 -4.86 -11.46 0.85
N ARG A 188 -5.41 -12.30 1.76
CA ARG A 188 -6.77 -12.14 2.28
C ARG A 188 -6.80 -11.31 3.56
N LEU A 189 -5.99 -10.26 3.60
CA LEU A 189 -6.01 -9.30 4.70
C LEU A 189 -6.97 -8.16 4.42
N HIS A 190 -7.41 -7.49 5.49
CA HIS A 190 -8.31 -6.36 5.45
C HIS A 190 -7.61 -5.09 5.90
N ILE A 191 -7.89 -3.98 5.22
CA ILE A 191 -7.48 -2.66 5.70
C ILE A 191 -8.40 -2.27 6.85
N VAL A 192 -7.82 -2.00 8.02
CA VAL A 192 -8.54 -1.68 9.26
C VAL A 192 -8.27 -0.26 9.76
N GLY A 193 -7.41 0.49 9.07
CA GLY A 193 -7.08 1.87 9.39
C GLY A 193 -6.06 2.44 8.42
N GLU A 194 -5.83 3.73 8.54
CA GLU A 194 -4.74 4.42 7.84
C GLU A 194 -4.01 5.36 8.79
N VAL A 195 -2.77 5.69 8.47
CA VAL A 195 -1.98 6.72 9.14
C VAL A 195 -1.16 7.47 8.10
N GLN A 196 -1.13 8.79 8.24
CA GLN A 196 -0.31 9.66 7.41
C GLN A 196 0.90 10.11 8.21
N LEU A 197 2.08 10.01 7.60
CA LEU A 197 3.35 10.34 8.23
C LEU A 197 4.10 11.35 7.35
N PRO A 198 4.38 12.56 7.87
CA PRO A 198 5.32 13.47 7.23
C PRO A 198 6.71 12.85 7.17
N VAL A 199 7.31 12.89 5.99
CA VAL A 199 8.67 12.41 5.75
C VAL A 199 9.63 13.54 6.02
N HIS A 200 10.55 13.33 6.93
CA HIS A 200 11.55 14.29 7.32
C HIS A 200 12.94 13.65 7.22
N HIS A 201 13.67 14.03 6.18
CA HIS A 201 14.96 13.44 5.87
C HIS A 201 16.10 14.22 6.56
N CYS A 202 17.01 13.49 7.17
CA CYS A 202 18.24 14.01 7.76
C CYS A 202 19.45 13.45 7.01
N LEU A 203 20.49 14.27 6.85
CA LEU A 203 21.79 13.82 6.38
C LEU A 203 22.60 13.34 7.59
N LEU A 204 22.93 12.07 7.61
CA LEU A 204 23.55 11.38 8.76
C LEU A 204 24.96 10.93 8.40
N ALA A 205 25.90 11.11 9.32
CA ALA A 205 27.26 10.60 9.19
C ALA A 205 27.80 10.08 10.51
N LEU A 206 28.94 9.41 10.50
CA LEU A 206 29.62 8.98 11.73
C LEU A 206 30.10 10.19 12.56
N PRO A 207 30.15 10.07 13.87
CA PRO A 207 30.59 11.15 14.76
C PRO A 207 31.92 11.74 14.33
N GLY A 208 31.97 13.09 14.29
CA GLY A 208 33.14 13.87 13.92
C GLY A 208 33.47 13.89 12.43
N VAL A 209 32.59 13.38 11.54
CA VAL A 209 32.71 13.53 10.08
C VAL A 209 32.18 14.90 9.69
N ARG A 210 32.95 15.62 8.83
CA ARG A 210 32.52 16.90 8.26
C ARG A 210 31.95 16.73 6.87
N LYS A 211 31.06 17.61 6.47
CA LYS A 211 30.40 17.60 5.13
C LYS A 211 31.43 17.61 3.99
N GLU A 212 32.51 18.34 4.17
CA GLU A 212 33.58 18.49 3.18
C GLU A 212 34.38 17.21 2.92
N CYS A 213 34.29 16.24 3.86
CA CYS A 213 34.97 14.95 3.76
C CYS A 213 34.14 13.90 3.06
N LEU A 214 32.88 14.20 2.72
CA LEU A 214 31.97 13.23 2.12
C LEU A 214 32.29 13.05 0.64
N THR A 215 32.38 11.80 0.22
CA THR A 215 32.54 11.38 -1.18
C THR A 215 31.29 10.72 -1.74
N ARG A 216 30.41 10.21 -0.83
CA ARG A 216 29.18 9.50 -1.16
C ARG A 216 28.03 9.85 -0.22
N VAL A 217 26.81 9.73 -0.78
CA VAL A 217 25.55 9.74 -0.02
C VAL A 217 24.74 8.51 -0.41
N MET A 218 24.35 7.70 0.57
CA MET A 218 23.59 6.46 0.39
C MET A 218 22.18 6.60 0.93
N SER A 219 21.20 6.13 0.17
CA SER A 219 19.81 5.97 0.63
C SER A 219 18.96 5.23 -0.39
N HIS A 220 17.69 5.01 -0.05
CA HIS A 220 16.69 4.56 -1.01
C HIS A 220 16.62 5.54 -2.21
N PRO A 221 16.51 5.05 -3.46
CA PRO A 221 16.50 5.89 -4.66
C PRO A 221 15.52 7.06 -4.61
N GLN A 222 14.33 6.82 -4.06
CA GLN A 222 13.32 7.86 -3.92
C GLN A 222 13.73 8.96 -2.93
N ALA A 223 14.39 8.60 -1.81
CA ALA A 223 14.89 9.58 -0.85
C ALA A 223 16.04 10.40 -1.43
N LEU A 224 16.93 9.78 -2.21
CA LEU A 224 17.98 10.48 -2.94
C LEU A 224 17.42 11.52 -3.92
N ALA A 225 16.39 11.13 -4.69
CA ALA A 225 15.71 12.02 -5.62
C ALA A 225 14.95 13.17 -4.92
N GLN A 226 14.39 12.90 -3.75
CA GLN A 226 13.67 13.91 -2.93
C GLN A 226 14.58 14.92 -2.22
N CYS A 227 15.88 14.70 -2.22
CA CYS A 227 16.88 15.58 -1.58
C CYS A 227 17.89 16.16 -2.58
N GLU A 228 17.65 15.99 -3.87
CA GLU A 228 18.63 16.30 -4.92
C GLU A 228 19.08 17.76 -4.95
N HIS A 229 18.11 18.66 -4.93
CA HIS A 229 18.37 20.10 -5.02
C HIS A 229 19.02 20.63 -3.74
N THR A 230 18.51 20.20 -2.59
CA THR A 230 19.06 20.59 -1.27
C THR A 230 20.50 20.12 -1.09
N LEU A 231 20.82 18.88 -1.44
CA LEU A 231 22.21 18.38 -1.39
C LEU A 231 23.13 19.17 -2.33
N THR A 232 22.67 19.50 -3.52
CA THR A 232 23.42 20.31 -4.47
C THR A 232 23.65 21.73 -3.97
N ALA A 233 22.62 22.36 -3.39
CA ALA A 233 22.73 23.69 -2.78
C ALA A 233 23.68 23.72 -1.57
N MET A 234 23.79 22.60 -0.84
CA MET A 234 24.76 22.42 0.23
C MET A 234 26.20 22.19 -0.23
N GLY A 235 26.44 22.19 -1.55
CA GLY A 235 27.76 21.91 -2.15
C GLY A 235 28.12 20.41 -2.17
N LEU A 236 27.19 19.52 -1.87
CA LEU A 236 27.42 18.06 -1.86
C LEU A 236 27.20 17.44 -3.24
N ASN A 237 28.11 17.75 -4.18
CA ASN A 237 28.15 17.13 -5.51
C ASN A 237 28.89 15.79 -5.48
N VAL A 238 28.47 14.90 -4.60
CA VAL A 238 29.07 13.59 -4.33
C VAL A 238 28.29 12.47 -5.01
N VAL A 239 28.89 11.26 -5.06
CA VAL A 239 28.25 10.08 -5.61
C VAL A 239 26.99 9.76 -4.79
N ARG A 240 25.87 9.50 -5.47
CA ARG A 240 24.60 9.07 -4.88
C ARG A 240 24.42 7.58 -5.13
N GLU A 241 24.55 6.81 -4.07
CA GLU A 241 24.51 5.36 -4.14
C GLU A 241 23.17 4.84 -3.61
N ALA A 242 22.48 4.03 -4.44
CA ALA A 242 21.18 3.46 -4.09
C ALA A 242 21.35 2.35 -3.05
N PHE A 243 20.43 2.33 -2.08
CA PHE A 243 20.30 1.29 -1.07
C PHE A 243 18.82 0.88 -0.95
N ASP A 244 18.55 -0.33 -0.45
CA ASP A 244 17.19 -0.87 -0.43
C ASP A 244 16.25 -0.13 0.53
N ASP A 245 16.79 0.46 1.60
CA ASP A 245 16.05 1.13 2.68
C ASP A 245 16.84 2.33 3.21
N THR A 246 16.12 3.39 3.63
CA THR A 246 16.74 4.60 4.19
C THR A 246 17.46 4.34 5.51
N ALA A 247 16.82 3.63 6.44
CA ALA A 247 17.41 3.28 7.73
C ALA A 247 18.49 2.20 7.58
N GLY A 248 18.31 1.26 6.65
CA GLY A 248 19.32 0.27 6.31
C GLY A 248 20.61 0.89 5.75
N ALA A 249 20.51 1.98 4.97
CA ALA A 249 21.67 2.73 4.54
C ALA A 249 22.44 3.32 5.73
N ALA A 250 21.75 3.90 6.70
CA ALA A 250 22.35 4.41 7.93
C ALA A 250 23.01 3.29 8.76
N GLU A 251 22.32 2.16 8.90
CA GLU A 251 22.86 0.98 9.54
C GLU A 251 24.15 0.50 8.88
N TYR A 252 24.13 0.42 7.54
CA TYR A 252 25.28 -0.03 6.76
C TYR A 252 26.49 0.89 6.92
N VAL A 253 26.31 2.22 6.83
CA VAL A 253 27.36 3.22 7.02
C VAL A 253 27.96 3.07 8.43
N ALA A 254 27.12 2.95 9.46
CA ALA A 254 27.55 2.79 10.84
C ALA A 254 28.30 1.48 11.07
N ALA A 255 27.77 0.37 10.55
CA ALA A 255 28.35 -0.97 10.74
C ALA A 255 29.73 -1.11 10.11
N ASN A 256 29.93 -0.49 8.94
CA ASN A 256 31.19 -0.59 8.21
C ASN A 256 32.18 0.56 8.54
N GLY A 257 31.80 1.47 9.44
CA GLY A 257 32.66 2.57 9.87
C GLY A 257 33.05 3.53 8.72
N LEU A 258 32.15 3.77 7.76
CA LEU A 258 32.42 4.55 6.55
C LEU A 258 32.45 6.05 6.87
N ARG A 259 33.66 6.62 6.98
CA ARG A 259 33.84 8.04 7.37
C ARG A 259 33.78 9.02 6.19
N ASP A 260 33.73 8.52 4.98
CA ASP A 260 33.61 9.30 3.74
C ASP A 260 32.20 9.25 3.14
N THR A 261 31.27 8.58 3.83
CA THR A 261 29.92 8.29 3.34
C THR A 261 28.88 8.79 4.34
N ALA A 262 27.87 9.49 3.84
CA ALA A 262 26.68 9.87 4.61
C ALA A 262 25.47 9.03 4.18
N ALA A 263 24.48 8.94 5.07
CA ALA A 263 23.17 8.36 4.76
C ALA A 263 22.07 9.42 4.83
N ILE A 264 21.03 9.27 3.99
CA ILE A 264 19.79 10.03 4.16
C ILE A 264 18.77 9.10 4.82
N ALA A 265 18.37 9.44 6.05
CA ALA A 265 17.40 8.65 6.81
C ALA A 265 16.64 9.53 7.82
N SER A 266 15.88 8.92 8.70
CA SER A 266 15.19 9.61 9.80
C SER A 266 16.15 9.98 10.94
N SER A 267 15.82 10.99 11.75
CA SER A 267 16.55 11.31 12.98
C SER A 267 16.58 10.12 13.96
N ARG A 268 15.54 9.29 13.96
CA ARG A 268 15.49 8.06 14.75
C ARG A 268 16.58 7.05 14.36
N ALA A 269 16.88 6.93 13.07
CA ALA A 269 17.98 6.09 12.60
C ALA A 269 19.34 6.62 13.11
N ALA A 270 19.52 7.94 13.18
CA ALA A 270 20.73 8.52 13.76
C ALA A 270 20.92 8.10 15.23
N GLU A 271 19.87 8.20 16.05
CA GLU A 271 19.91 7.78 17.46
C GLU A 271 20.23 6.29 17.62
N LEU A 272 19.56 5.42 16.81
CA LEU A 272 19.73 3.97 16.92
C LEU A 272 21.11 3.48 16.49
N TYR A 273 21.68 4.10 15.46
CA TYR A 273 22.96 3.66 14.89
C TYR A 273 24.14 4.51 15.32
N GLY A 274 23.93 5.43 16.29
CA GLY A 274 25.00 6.26 16.84
C GLY A 274 25.64 7.21 15.81
N MET A 275 24.82 7.75 14.90
CA MET A 275 25.25 8.72 13.89
C MET A 275 24.93 10.16 14.31
N GLU A 276 25.68 11.11 13.76
CA GLU A 276 25.42 12.54 13.91
C GLU A 276 24.56 13.06 12.75
N VAL A 277 23.62 13.96 13.06
CA VAL A 277 22.82 14.69 12.09
C VAL A 277 23.64 15.88 11.57
N LEU A 278 24.19 15.79 10.37
CA LEU A 278 24.93 16.87 9.73
C LEU A 278 24.02 17.96 9.18
N ALA A 279 22.80 17.59 8.74
CA ALA A 279 21.76 18.51 8.32
C ALA A 279 20.39 17.88 8.55
N ASP A 280 19.46 18.69 9.01
CA ASP A 280 18.08 18.32 9.29
C ASP A 280 17.16 18.89 8.20
N GLY A 281 16.11 18.14 7.82
CA GLY A 281 15.14 18.60 6.84
C GLY A 281 15.73 18.77 5.43
N VAL A 282 16.54 17.81 4.97
CA VAL A 282 17.22 17.89 3.65
C VAL A 282 16.34 17.55 2.46
N GLN A 283 15.06 17.24 2.66
CA GLN A 283 14.11 17.04 1.57
C GLN A 283 13.81 18.37 0.85
N ASP A 284 13.70 18.31 -0.49
CA ASP A 284 13.43 19.47 -1.33
C ASP A 284 12.01 20.04 -1.11
N ASP A 285 11.05 19.18 -0.75
CA ASP A 285 9.65 19.54 -0.48
C ASP A 285 9.27 19.16 0.96
N SER A 286 8.92 20.16 1.77
CA SER A 286 8.46 19.97 3.15
C SER A 286 7.06 19.35 3.25
N GLY A 287 6.27 19.36 2.16
CA GLY A 287 4.95 18.73 2.06
C GLY A 287 4.99 17.22 1.77
N ASN A 288 6.16 16.59 1.88
CA ASN A 288 6.32 15.15 1.63
C ASN A 288 5.65 14.32 2.73
N VAL A 289 4.61 13.57 2.33
CA VAL A 289 3.82 12.73 3.24
C VAL A 289 3.66 11.34 2.66
N THR A 290 3.80 10.34 3.49
CA THR A 290 3.49 8.95 3.13
C THR A 290 2.24 8.48 3.87
N ARG A 291 1.32 7.91 3.12
CA ARG A 291 0.12 7.24 3.64
C ARG A 291 0.41 5.76 3.81
N PHE A 292 0.16 5.27 5.02
CA PHE A 292 0.26 3.86 5.39
C PHE A 292 -1.14 3.31 5.67
N VAL A 293 -1.33 2.02 5.38
CA VAL A 293 -2.54 1.27 5.76
C VAL A 293 -2.22 0.26 6.84
N MET A 294 -3.16 0.08 7.74
CA MET A 294 -3.13 -0.92 8.79
C MET A 294 -3.85 -2.18 8.30
N LEU A 295 -3.19 -3.32 8.36
CA LEU A 295 -3.73 -4.60 7.90
C LEU A 295 -4.02 -5.55 9.05
N ALA A 296 -5.10 -6.31 8.92
CA ALA A 296 -5.50 -7.35 9.86
C ALA A 296 -6.11 -8.55 9.13
N ARG A 297 -6.18 -9.70 9.82
CA ARG A 297 -6.87 -10.90 9.33
C ARG A 297 -8.38 -10.71 9.22
N GLU A 298 -8.95 -9.97 10.15
CA GLU A 298 -10.39 -9.72 10.23
C GLU A 298 -10.71 -8.24 9.99
N PRO A 299 -11.81 -7.93 9.30
CA PRO A 299 -12.25 -6.56 9.12
C PRO A 299 -12.77 -5.99 10.45
N ILE A 300 -12.73 -4.69 10.58
CA ILE A 300 -13.44 -4.00 11.66
C ILE A 300 -14.92 -3.81 11.31
N VAL A 301 -15.75 -3.64 12.32
CA VAL A 301 -17.17 -3.28 12.15
C VAL A 301 -17.25 -1.82 11.70
N PRO A 302 -17.78 -1.53 10.49
CA PRO A 302 -17.92 -0.17 10.00
C PRO A 302 -18.90 0.62 10.87
N ARG A 303 -18.61 1.91 11.12
CA ARG A 303 -19.40 2.81 11.95
C ARG A 303 -19.69 4.11 11.20
N THR A 304 -20.60 4.93 11.75
CA THR A 304 -20.98 6.23 11.18
C THR A 304 -20.74 7.40 12.15
N ASP A 305 -20.12 7.13 13.31
CA ASP A 305 -19.84 8.12 14.37
C ASP A 305 -18.63 9.00 14.08
N ARG A 306 -17.83 8.63 13.08
CA ARG A 306 -16.64 9.35 12.63
C ARG A 306 -16.44 9.19 11.12
N PRO A 307 -15.60 10.00 10.47
CA PRO A 307 -15.28 9.83 9.06
C PRO A 307 -14.62 8.49 8.79
N PHE A 308 -15.16 7.76 7.80
CA PHE A 308 -14.64 6.50 7.30
C PHE A 308 -14.25 6.63 5.83
N LYS A 309 -13.29 5.81 5.45
CA LYS A 309 -12.89 5.56 4.07
C LYS A 309 -13.10 4.08 3.75
N THR A 310 -13.54 3.80 2.55
CA THR A 310 -13.65 2.43 2.05
C THR A 310 -12.78 2.27 0.83
N SER A 311 -11.97 1.22 0.83
CA SER A 311 -11.11 0.84 -0.31
C SER A 311 -11.68 -0.40 -0.99
N ILE A 312 -11.80 -0.32 -2.31
CA ILE A 312 -12.28 -1.43 -3.15
C ILE A 312 -11.31 -1.70 -4.29
N VAL A 313 -11.39 -2.90 -4.83
CA VAL A 313 -10.77 -3.24 -6.12
C VAL A 313 -11.82 -3.93 -6.98
N PHE A 314 -11.87 -3.56 -8.25
CA PHE A 314 -12.79 -4.17 -9.21
C PHE A 314 -12.13 -4.40 -10.57
N ALA A 315 -12.69 -5.32 -11.33
CA ALA A 315 -12.31 -5.61 -12.70
C ALA A 315 -13.54 -5.90 -13.55
N HIS A 316 -13.36 -5.83 -14.85
CA HIS A 316 -14.42 -6.11 -15.83
C HIS A 316 -13.85 -6.92 -16.99
N ASP A 317 -14.55 -8.00 -17.35
CA ASP A 317 -14.11 -8.95 -18.38
C ASP A 317 -14.86 -8.80 -19.70
N LYS A 318 -15.87 -7.90 -19.78
CA LYS A 318 -16.69 -7.71 -21.00
C LYS A 318 -16.14 -6.57 -21.85
N GLU A 319 -16.35 -6.66 -23.14
CA GLU A 319 -16.00 -5.61 -24.10
C GLU A 319 -16.76 -4.31 -23.81
N GLY A 320 -16.02 -3.21 -23.73
CA GLY A 320 -16.59 -1.88 -23.57
C GLY A 320 -15.83 -1.01 -22.58
N THR A 321 -15.42 0.17 -23.02
CA THR A 321 -14.62 1.14 -22.28
C THR A 321 -15.42 1.91 -21.21
N SER A 322 -16.73 1.68 -21.11
CA SER A 322 -17.63 2.49 -20.27
C SER A 322 -17.71 2.06 -18.80
N VAL A 323 -17.05 0.97 -18.40
CA VAL A 323 -17.20 0.43 -17.04
C VAL A 323 -16.67 1.37 -15.98
N LEU A 324 -15.49 1.95 -16.19
CA LEU A 324 -14.95 2.92 -15.26
C LEU A 324 -15.90 4.11 -15.08
N PHE A 325 -16.44 4.63 -16.18
CA PHE A 325 -17.44 5.72 -16.14
C PHE A 325 -18.68 5.33 -15.33
N LYS A 326 -19.23 4.13 -15.56
CA LYS A 326 -20.41 3.63 -14.82
C LYS A 326 -20.12 3.50 -13.32
N VAL A 327 -18.95 2.96 -12.98
CA VAL A 327 -18.53 2.85 -11.58
C VAL A 327 -18.37 4.23 -10.94
N LEU A 328 -17.72 5.18 -11.62
CA LEU A 328 -17.57 6.55 -11.11
C LEU A 328 -18.94 7.24 -10.96
N SER A 329 -19.88 7.02 -11.89
CA SER A 329 -21.22 7.60 -11.80
C SER A 329 -22.03 7.05 -10.63
N ALA A 330 -21.86 5.76 -10.27
CA ALA A 330 -22.53 5.16 -9.11
C ALA A 330 -22.15 5.88 -7.80
N PHE A 331 -20.93 6.34 -7.67
CA PHE A 331 -20.48 7.15 -6.53
C PHE A 331 -20.94 8.61 -6.67
N ALA A 332 -20.77 9.21 -7.84
CA ALA A 332 -21.10 10.62 -8.08
C ALA A 332 -22.58 10.94 -7.84
N PHE A 333 -23.50 10.08 -8.28
CA PHE A 333 -24.95 10.27 -8.05
C PHE A 333 -25.38 10.13 -6.59
N ARG A 334 -24.48 9.72 -5.69
CA ARG A 334 -24.73 9.55 -4.26
C ARG A 334 -23.88 10.50 -3.39
N ASP A 335 -23.28 11.50 -4.01
CA ASP A 335 -22.41 12.47 -3.33
C ASP A 335 -21.31 11.79 -2.49
N ILE A 336 -20.71 10.73 -3.04
CA ILE A 336 -19.58 10.02 -2.43
C ILE A 336 -18.30 10.49 -3.08
N SER A 337 -17.46 11.17 -2.30
CA SER A 337 -16.16 11.66 -2.77
C SER A 337 -15.15 10.52 -2.89
N LEU A 338 -14.48 10.47 -4.04
CA LEU A 338 -13.37 9.56 -4.26
C LEU A 338 -12.07 10.25 -3.83
N THR A 339 -11.24 9.54 -3.07
CA THR A 339 -9.95 10.06 -2.59
C THR A 339 -8.77 9.48 -3.36
N LYS A 340 -8.96 8.36 -4.04
CA LYS A 340 -7.92 7.74 -4.87
C LYS A 340 -8.53 6.86 -5.96
N ILE A 341 -7.87 6.88 -7.10
CA ILE A 341 -8.09 5.92 -8.19
C ILE A 341 -6.72 5.45 -8.66
N GLU A 342 -6.52 4.14 -8.73
CA GLU A 342 -5.31 3.53 -9.23
C GLU A 342 -5.66 2.42 -10.23
N SER A 343 -4.96 2.35 -11.34
CA SER A 343 -5.12 1.29 -12.32
C SER A 343 -3.91 0.38 -12.36
N ARG A 344 -4.13 -0.93 -12.29
CA ARG A 344 -3.08 -1.93 -12.37
C ARG A 344 -3.39 -2.93 -13.47
N PRO A 345 -2.40 -3.39 -14.26
CA PRO A 345 -2.62 -4.46 -15.22
C PRO A 345 -3.26 -5.69 -14.56
N HIS A 346 -4.24 -6.27 -15.23
CA HIS A 346 -4.95 -7.44 -14.71
C HIS A 346 -4.00 -8.65 -14.64
N ARG A 347 -3.77 -9.23 -13.47
CA ARG A 347 -2.74 -10.25 -13.26
C ARG A 347 -2.94 -11.53 -14.07
N HIS A 348 -4.19 -11.97 -14.19
CA HIS A 348 -4.52 -13.23 -14.87
C HIS A 348 -4.78 -13.05 -16.37
N ARG A 349 -5.10 -11.85 -16.79
CA ARG A 349 -5.37 -11.48 -18.19
C ARG A 349 -4.82 -10.09 -18.47
N PRO A 350 -3.49 -9.90 -18.48
CA PRO A 350 -2.92 -8.57 -18.67
C PRO A 350 -3.14 -8.02 -20.08
N ILE A 351 -3.35 -8.90 -21.05
CA ILE A 351 -3.52 -8.53 -22.47
C ILE A 351 -4.68 -9.34 -23.03
N ARG A 352 -5.59 -8.64 -23.69
CA ARG A 352 -6.66 -9.21 -24.49
C ARG A 352 -6.34 -9.04 -25.98
N LEU A 353 -6.57 -10.11 -26.74
CA LEU A 353 -6.51 -10.09 -28.20
C LEU A 353 -7.92 -9.81 -28.72
N VAL A 354 -8.06 -8.83 -29.59
CA VAL A 354 -9.31 -8.52 -30.29
C VAL A 354 -9.04 -8.65 -31.77
N ASP A 355 -9.73 -9.59 -32.42
CA ASP A 355 -9.67 -9.76 -33.86
C ASP A 355 -10.72 -8.87 -34.51
N ASP A 356 -10.26 -7.89 -35.27
CA ASP A 356 -11.11 -7.09 -36.15
C ASP A 356 -10.94 -7.58 -37.59
N ALA A 357 -12.02 -8.01 -38.20
CA ALA A 357 -12.00 -8.56 -39.55
C ALA A 357 -11.43 -7.59 -40.61
N ASN A 358 -11.41 -6.29 -40.32
CA ASN A 358 -10.90 -5.26 -41.23
C ASN A 358 -9.49 -4.73 -40.90
N VAL A 359 -9.03 -4.90 -39.66
CA VAL A 359 -7.79 -4.29 -39.15
C VAL A 359 -6.79 -5.32 -38.67
N GLY A 360 -7.22 -6.57 -38.43
CA GLY A 360 -6.39 -7.65 -37.88
C GLY A 360 -6.44 -7.69 -36.35
N THR A 361 -5.53 -8.47 -35.75
CA THR A 361 -5.51 -8.70 -34.30
C THR A 361 -4.90 -7.53 -33.55
N ALA A 362 -5.69 -6.85 -32.72
CA ALA A 362 -5.23 -5.80 -31.82
C ALA A 362 -4.98 -6.35 -30.40
N LYS A 363 -4.01 -5.79 -29.71
CA LYS A 363 -3.66 -6.12 -28.31
C LYS A 363 -4.08 -4.98 -27.40
N HIS A 364 -4.94 -5.27 -26.45
CA HIS A 364 -5.37 -4.30 -25.44
C HIS A 364 -4.95 -4.75 -24.05
N PHE A 365 -4.44 -3.81 -23.24
CA PHE A 365 -4.20 -4.08 -21.83
C PHE A 365 -5.52 -4.11 -21.06
N GLU A 366 -5.68 -5.08 -20.18
CA GLU A 366 -6.80 -5.15 -19.24
C GLU A 366 -6.33 -4.69 -17.84
N TYR A 367 -7.20 -3.97 -17.17
CA TYR A 367 -6.87 -3.32 -15.90
C TYR A 367 -7.81 -3.77 -14.78
N MET A 368 -7.23 -3.79 -13.57
CA MET A 368 -7.96 -3.74 -12.32
C MET A 368 -7.88 -2.33 -11.77
N PHE A 369 -8.97 -1.85 -11.20
CA PHE A 369 -9.06 -0.52 -10.64
C PHE A 369 -9.22 -0.60 -9.13
N TYR A 370 -8.37 0.12 -8.42
CA TYR A 370 -8.47 0.35 -6.98
C TYR A 370 -9.06 1.73 -6.77
N VAL A 371 -10.06 1.81 -5.92
CA VAL A 371 -10.75 3.06 -5.61
C VAL A 371 -10.90 3.18 -4.10
N ASP A 372 -10.51 4.33 -3.56
CA ASP A 372 -10.80 4.72 -2.19
C ASP A 372 -11.87 5.81 -2.20
N PHE A 373 -12.89 5.68 -1.37
CA PHE A 373 -13.97 6.65 -1.26
C PHE A 373 -14.33 6.98 0.19
N GLN A 374 -14.83 8.21 0.41
CA GLN A 374 -15.20 8.73 1.73
C GLN A 374 -16.64 8.35 2.06
N ALA A 375 -16.82 7.15 2.54
CA ALA A 375 -18.06 6.69 3.20
C ALA A 375 -17.76 5.40 3.97
N SER A 376 -18.54 5.17 5.02
CA SER A 376 -18.56 3.90 5.74
C SER A 376 -19.45 2.89 5.04
N LEU A 377 -19.08 1.61 5.07
CA LEU A 377 -19.99 0.53 4.64
C LEU A 377 -21.27 0.42 5.49
N ALA A 378 -21.33 1.07 6.65
CA ALA A 378 -22.55 1.18 7.43
C ALA A 378 -23.54 2.19 6.84
N GLU A 379 -23.11 3.05 5.91
CA GLU A 379 -23.97 4.03 5.27
C GLU A 379 -24.76 3.42 4.10
N PRO A 380 -26.09 3.63 4.03
CA PRO A 380 -26.92 3.11 2.93
C PRO A 380 -26.45 3.59 1.55
N ARG A 381 -25.94 4.83 1.44
CA ARG A 381 -25.43 5.36 0.16
C ARG A 381 -24.22 4.57 -0.35
N ALA A 382 -23.32 4.15 0.53
CA ALA A 382 -22.17 3.32 0.17
C ALA A 382 -22.60 1.90 -0.25
N GLN A 383 -23.53 1.30 0.48
CA GLN A 383 -24.07 -0.02 0.14
C GLN A 383 -24.77 -0.01 -1.22
N ASN A 384 -25.62 1.00 -1.49
CA ASN A 384 -26.31 1.15 -2.76
C ASN A 384 -25.35 1.42 -3.92
N ALA A 385 -24.28 2.21 -3.69
CA ALA A 385 -23.25 2.41 -4.72
C ALA A 385 -22.54 1.11 -5.06
N LEU A 386 -22.15 0.32 -4.06
CA LEU A 386 -21.46 -0.96 -4.27
C LEU A 386 -22.36 -2.01 -4.91
N ALA A 387 -23.67 -2.03 -4.60
CA ALA A 387 -24.62 -2.91 -5.27
C ALA A 387 -24.70 -2.58 -6.78
N GLU A 388 -24.76 -1.30 -7.14
CA GLU A 388 -24.75 -0.87 -8.53
C GLU A 388 -23.41 -1.19 -9.22
N VAL A 389 -22.27 -0.94 -8.56
CA VAL A 389 -20.94 -1.30 -9.08
C VAL A 389 -20.85 -2.80 -9.38
N GLN A 390 -21.45 -3.64 -8.54
CA GLN A 390 -21.45 -5.09 -8.73
C GLN A 390 -22.21 -5.52 -10.01
N GLU A 391 -23.21 -4.78 -10.44
CA GLU A 391 -23.92 -5.06 -11.69
C GLU A 391 -23.04 -4.86 -12.94
N TYR A 392 -22.07 -3.94 -12.87
CA TYR A 392 -21.22 -3.58 -14.01
C TYR A 392 -19.87 -4.32 -14.02
N THR A 393 -19.50 -4.97 -12.92
CA THR A 393 -18.17 -5.57 -12.76
C THR A 393 -18.25 -7.08 -12.69
N SER A 394 -17.25 -7.76 -13.23
CA SER A 394 -17.10 -9.22 -13.13
C SER A 394 -16.38 -9.63 -11.82
N PHE A 395 -15.65 -8.71 -11.24
CA PHE A 395 -14.96 -8.88 -9.98
C PHE A 395 -15.05 -7.59 -9.16
N LEU A 396 -15.47 -7.72 -7.91
CA LEU A 396 -15.47 -6.65 -6.91
C LEU A 396 -15.03 -7.23 -5.56
N ARG A 397 -14.05 -6.60 -4.93
CA ARG A 397 -13.64 -6.92 -3.55
C ARG A 397 -13.51 -5.65 -2.75
N VAL A 398 -14.12 -5.63 -1.57
CA VAL A 398 -13.87 -4.62 -0.55
C VAL A 398 -12.59 -5.01 0.19
N LEU A 399 -11.58 -4.14 0.14
CA LEU A 399 -10.31 -4.32 0.84
C LEU A 399 -10.42 -3.91 2.30
N GLY A 400 -11.31 -2.97 2.62
CA GLY A 400 -11.61 -2.55 3.98
C GLY A 400 -12.49 -1.31 4.02
N SER A 401 -13.19 -1.13 5.14
CA SER A 401 -13.87 0.12 5.50
C SER A 401 -13.37 0.50 6.89
N TYR A 402 -12.70 1.64 7.01
CA TYR A 402 -11.86 1.99 8.15
C TYR A 402 -11.92 3.48 8.47
N PRO A 403 -11.63 3.87 9.74
CA PRO A 403 -11.56 5.30 10.10
C PRO A 403 -10.42 6.00 9.36
N MET A 404 -10.71 7.21 8.90
CA MET A 404 -9.72 8.09 8.27
C MET A 404 -8.76 8.65 9.33
N ASP A 405 -7.50 8.86 8.93
CA ASP A 405 -6.56 9.65 9.74
C ASP A 405 -6.92 11.15 9.63
N MET A 406 -7.48 11.68 10.70
CA MET A 406 -7.87 13.10 10.82
C MET A 406 -6.82 13.92 11.58
N THR A 407 -5.61 13.38 11.79
CA THR A 407 -4.53 14.11 12.48
C THR A 407 -4.14 15.35 11.66
N PRO A 408 -4.22 16.57 12.23
CA PRO A 408 -3.80 17.77 11.52
C PRO A 408 -2.33 17.67 11.15
N MET A 409 -2.01 18.02 9.90
CA MET A 409 -0.62 18.21 9.49
C MET A 409 -0.12 19.51 10.11
N THR A 410 0.75 19.42 11.08
CA THR A 410 1.50 20.60 11.54
C THR A 410 2.49 20.95 10.42
N ALA A 411 2.25 22.08 9.75
CA ALA A 411 3.26 22.69 8.90
C ALA A 411 4.53 22.84 9.74
N GLY A 412 5.65 22.27 9.26
CA GLY A 412 6.91 22.32 9.98
C GLY A 412 7.17 23.75 10.43
N SER A 413 7.44 23.96 11.72
CA SER A 413 7.83 25.25 12.26
C SER A 413 9.09 25.69 11.52
N SER A 414 8.92 26.63 10.59
CA SER A 414 10.02 27.39 10.06
C SER A 414 10.67 28.09 11.25
N THR A 415 11.81 27.59 11.69
CA THR A 415 12.70 28.26 12.61
C THR A 415 13.17 29.51 11.86
N THR A 416 12.51 30.64 12.11
CA THR A 416 12.99 31.95 11.76
C THR A 416 14.33 32.12 12.46
N ILE A 417 15.39 32.02 11.68
CA ILE A 417 16.72 32.46 12.10
C ILE A 417 16.58 33.97 12.32
N SER A 418 16.41 34.37 13.57
CA SER A 418 16.54 35.77 13.97
C SER A 418 18.01 36.13 13.78
N SER A 419 18.30 36.81 12.67
CA SER A 419 19.54 37.55 12.49
C SER A 419 19.58 38.70 13.51
N SER A 420 20.25 38.47 14.60
CA SER A 420 20.68 39.52 15.52
C SER A 420 21.95 40.14 14.99
N ASP A 421 21.85 41.14 14.13
CA ASP A 421 22.87 42.11 13.87
C ASP A 421 22.28 43.49 14.01
N GLY A 422 22.49 44.09 15.16
CA GLY A 422 22.26 45.50 15.42
C GLY A 422 23.60 46.20 15.67
N PRO A 423 23.99 47.19 14.88
CA PRO A 423 25.10 48.01 15.31
C PRO A 423 24.61 49.09 16.26
N SER A 424 25.26 49.14 17.40
CA SER A 424 25.23 50.28 18.33
C SER A 424 25.78 51.54 17.65
N SER A 425 24.98 52.57 17.53
CA SER A 425 25.48 53.94 17.30
C SER A 425 24.97 54.86 18.39
N SER A 426 25.90 55.19 19.25
CA SER A 426 25.87 56.31 20.14
C SER A 426 25.91 57.64 19.35
N SER A 427 25.03 58.57 19.61
CA SER A 427 25.28 60.00 19.36
C SER A 427 24.56 60.84 20.39
N SER A 428 25.37 61.47 21.16
CA SER A 428 25.16 62.62 22.03
C SER A 428 24.92 63.89 21.24
N SER A 429 24.09 64.81 21.78
CA SER A 429 24.21 66.27 21.75
C SER A 429 22.82 66.88 21.96
N SER A 430 22.52 67.55 23.08
CA SER A 430 22.80 68.91 23.48
C SER A 430 21.93 69.97 22.78
N SER A 431 21.05 70.56 23.64
CA SER A 431 20.66 71.98 23.79
C SER A 431 20.23 72.77 22.55
N SER A 432 19.04 73.23 22.53
CA SER A 432 18.57 74.61 22.78
C SER A 432 17.05 74.69 22.74
#